data_960f0f866b73829164adc004d5359742
#
_entry.id   960f0f866b73829164adc004d5359742
#
_cell.length_a   1.000
_cell.length_b   1.000
_cell.length_c   1.000
_cell.angle_alpha   90.00
_cell.angle_beta   90.00
_cell.angle_gamma   90.00
#
_symmetry.space_group_name_H-M   'P 1'
#
loop_
_entity.id
_entity.type
_entity.pdbx_description
1 polymer ?
#
loop_
_entity_poly.entity_id
_entity_poly.type
_entity_poly.pdbx_seq_one_letter_code
_entity_poly.pdbx_strand_id
1 'polypeptide(L)'
;MDWLYFKRTKQMSKDSALKRAPKPFFDTLEHMENPGSRRVSEDGVERVLGGCSEQAMEDYQMAAEFIYTYRGSQETFRQYRKTLEQLLAWTWLVNGKSLRETQRQDIEKFIEFCVNPPRAWIGRTRQVRFRDVRGKRVPNRKWRPYCSRKGQYAVSAGTLRTCFNTLGSFFNFLVEEAYILQNPVKRMRQKSKFIMTEQEAPPPRVLSTEQWHYVLDAAEELADFEPKNHERTLFVLSAMFCMYLRISEFVESDRWRPNMGHFFRDAHGRWWFKTVGKGNKERTVSVCGDMLEALKRYRRYRGLTGLPLPGENSVLVHGRSKSGTLTTTRIRQLCKQVFMHAAWNMRAEGKIEDAEVLEVTTPHWLRHTGISFDVPHRPLHHIRDDAGHSSIRTTNRYIGAGLAERHGSAQ
;
A
#
# COMPACT_ATOMS: atom_id res chain seq x y z
N MET A 1 -13.25 -47.25 0.95
CA MET A 1 -14.48 -46.42 0.93
C MET A 1 -14.26 -44.96 0.64
N ASP A 2 -13.02 -44.47 0.75
CA ASP A 2 -12.71 -43.04 0.60
C ASP A 2 -12.70 -42.46 -0.81
N TRP A 3 -12.47 -43.30 -1.82
CA TRP A 3 -12.40 -42.85 -3.21
C TRP A 3 -13.76 -42.47 -3.82
N LEU A 4 -14.83 -43.06 -3.33
CA LEU A 4 -16.22 -42.75 -3.73
C LEU A 4 -16.75 -41.50 -3.04
N TYR A 5 -16.27 -41.18 -1.81
CA TYR A 5 -16.60 -39.96 -1.12
C TYR A 5 -15.94 -38.74 -1.78
N PHE A 6 -14.69 -38.88 -2.24
CA PHE A 6 -13.96 -37.85 -2.98
C PHE A 6 -14.60 -37.58 -4.36
N LYS A 7 -15.15 -38.58 -5.04
CA LYS A 7 -15.91 -38.42 -6.27
C LYS A 7 -17.27 -37.70 -6.07
N ARG A 8 -17.96 -37.93 -4.96
CA ARG A 8 -19.22 -37.25 -4.66
C ARG A 8 -19.04 -35.77 -4.24
N THR A 9 -17.96 -35.44 -3.53
CA THR A 9 -17.57 -34.04 -3.29
C THR A 9 -17.03 -33.36 -4.54
N LYS A 10 -16.39 -34.08 -5.45
CA LYS A 10 -15.95 -33.57 -6.77
C LYS A 10 -17.11 -33.14 -7.67
N GLN A 11 -18.32 -33.54 -7.37
CA GLN A 11 -19.52 -33.27 -8.17
C GLN A 11 -20.51 -32.27 -7.54
N MET A 12 -20.12 -31.54 -6.51
CA MET A 12 -20.61 -30.16 -6.38
C MET A 12 -20.03 -29.44 -7.60
N SER A 13 -20.84 -29.36 -8.66
CA SER A 13 -20.39 -28.94 -9.98
C SER A 13 -19.54 -27.68 -9.84
N LYS A 14 -18.47 -27.55 -10.65
CA LYS A 14 -17.70 -26.29 -10.81
C LYS A 14 -18.64 -25.09 -10.91
N ASP A 15 -19.82 -25.27 -11.52
CA ASP A 15 -20.89 -24.30 -11.62
C ASP A 15 -21.47 -23.87 -10.28
N SER A 16 -21.58 -24.77 -9.28
CA SER A 16 -22.05 -24.42 -7.94
C SER A 16 -21.04 -23.59 -7.17
N ALA A 17 -19.73 -23.91 -7.27
CA ALA A 17 -18.64 -23.15 -6.63
C ALA A 17 -18.49 -21.76 -7.24
N LEU A 18 -18.71 -21.59 -8.55
CA LEU A 18 -18.66 -20.31 -9.23
C LEU A 18 -19.87 -19.42 -8.91
N LYS A 19 -21.00 -19.99 -8.52
CA LYS A 19 -22.22 -19.27 -8.15
C LYS A 19 -22.25 -18.79 -6.69
N ARG A 20 -21.36 -19.28 -5.82
CA ARG A 20 -21.31 -18.92 -4.40
C ARG A 20 -19.95 -18.30 -4.05
N ALA A 21 -19.98 -17.22 -3.27
CA ALA A 21 -18.76 -16.63 -2.75
C ALA A 21 -18.16 -17.51 -1.64
N PRO A 22 -16.83 -17.69 -1.60
CA PRO A 22 -16.19 -18.34 -0.47
C PRO A 22 -16.35 -17.50 0.79
N LYS A 23 -16.33 -18.15 1.94
CA LYS A 23 -16.22 -17.48 3.24
C LYS A 23 -14.75 -17.11 3.50
N PRO A 24 -14.48 -16.05 4.30
CA PRO A 24 -13.12 -15.75 4.73
C PRO A 24 -12.64 -16.80 5.73
N PHE A 25 -11.37 -17.17 5.67
CA PHE A 25 -10.77 -18.14 6.59
C PHE A 25 -9.58 -17.62 7.38
N PHE A 26 -8.90 -16.56 6.93
CA PHE A 26 -7.88 -15.87 7.72
C PHE A 26 -8.40 -14.56 8.32
N ASP A 27 -8.32 -14.41 9.65
CA ASP A 27 -8.74 -13.20 10.36
C ASP A 27 -7.66 -12.10 10.39
N THR A 28 -7.84 -11.10 11.20
CA THR A 28 -6.83 -10.06 11.46
C THR A 28 -5.71 -10.63 12.32
N LEU A 29 -4.56 -9.97 12.33
CA LEU A 29 -3.42 -10.41 13.13
C LEU A 29 -3.76 -10.52 14.62
N GLU A 30 -4.59 -9.61 15.14
CA GLU A 30 -5.03 -9.58 16.54
C GLU A 30 -5.91 -10.80 16.92
N HIS A 31 -6.59 -11.39 15.94
CA HIS A 31 -7.50 -12.52 16.12
C HIS A 31 -6.98 -13.80 15.45
N MET A 32 -5.75 -13.80 14.99
CA MET A 32 -5.13 -14.97 14.41
C MET A 32 -4.47 -15.78 15.52
N GLU A 33 -5.12 -16.88 15.91
CA GLU A 33 -4.55 -17.83 16.84
C GLU A 33 -3.30 -18.51 16.28
N ASN A 34 -2.57 -19.24 17.12
CA ASN A 34 -1.36 -19.94 16.71
C ASN A 34 -1.64 -20.83 15.45
N PRO A 35 -0.99 -20.53 14.32
CA PRO A 35 -1.27 -21.22 13.06
C PRO A 35 -0.93 -22.72 13.07
N GLY A 36 -0.04 -23.18 13.97
CA GLY A 36 0.31 -24.58 14.13
C GLY A 36 -0.76 -25.43 14.87
N SER A 37 -1.86 -24.83 15.31
CA SER A 37 -2.95 -25.55 15.95
C SER A 37 -3.80 -26.30 14.94
N ARG A 38 -3.93 -27.62 15.10
CA ARG A 38 -4.79 -28.49 14.26
C ARG A 38 -6.24 -28.00 14.26
N ARG A 39 -6.78 -27.62 15.41
CA ARG A 39 -8.14 -27.09 15.55
C ARG A 39 -8.37 -25.83 14.69
N VAL A 40 -7.41 -24.90 14.66
CA VAL A 40 -7.51 -23.69 13.83
C VAL A 40 -7.56 -24.04 12.35
N SER A 41 -6.79 -25.04 11.93
CA SER A 41 -6.80 -25.54 10.55
C SER A 41 -8.11 -26.22 10.20
N GLU A 42 -8.64 -27.07 11.07
CA GLU A 42 -9.95 -27.73 10.91
C GLU A 42 -11.07 -26.71 10.75
N ASP A 43 -11.19 -25.75 11.68
CA ASP A 43 -12.20 -24.67 11.63
C ASP A 43 -12.09 -23.83 10.35
N GLY A 44 -10.85 -23.55 9.89
CA GLY A 44 -10.58 -22.79 8.68
C GLY A 44 -11.06 -23.52 7.41
N VAL A 45 -10.72 -24.78 7.28
CA VAL A 45 -11.06 -25.63 6.13
C VAL A 45 -12.55 -25.95 6.09
N GLU A 46 -13.14 -26.37 7.22
CA GLU A 46 -14.57 -26.66 7.34
C GLU A 46 -15.43 -25.45 6.97
N ARG A 47 -14.99 -24.26 7.37
CA ARG A 47 -15.69 -23.01 7.06
C ARG A 47 -15.83 -22.77 5.56
N VAL A 48 -14.82 -23.18 4.77
CA VAL A 48 -14.78 -22.96 3.32
C VAL A 48 -15.38 -24.12 2.56
N LEU A 49 -14.96 -25.33 2.87
CA LEU A 49 -15.36 -26.55 2.15
C LEU A 49 -16.65 -27.18 2.67
N GLY A 50 -17.05 -26.90 3.92
CA GLY A 50 -18.19 -27.57 4.56
C GLY A 50 -17.87 -29.01 5.00
N GLY A 51 -16.58 -29.37 5.07
CA GLY A 51 -16.04 -30.63 5.55
C GLY A 51 -14.52 -30.55 5.63
N CYS A 52 -13.88 -31.46 6.37
CA CYS A 52 -12.44 -31.49 6.54
C CYS A 52 -11.79 -32.49 5.56
N SER A 53 -10.74 -32.02 4.89
CA SER A 53 -9.79 -32.82 4.13
C SER A 53 -8.40 -32.63 4.74
N GLU A 54 -7.67 -33.69 5.01
CA GLU A 54 -6.34 -33.62 5.60
C GLU A 54 -5.38 -32.78 4.76
N GLN A 55 -5.39 -32.97 3.44
CA GLN A 55 -4.59 -32.18 2.49
C GLN A 55 -4.97 -30.69 2.53
N ALA A 56 -6.26 -30.35 2.63
CA ALA A 56 -6.67 -28.96 2.72
C ALA A 56 -6.32 -28.34 4.09
N MET A 57 -6.28 -29.13 5.16
CA MET A 57 -5.80 -28.68 6.47
C MET A 57 -4.29 -28.38 6.44
N GLU A 58 -3.50 -29.24 5.81
CA GLU A 58 -2.07 -29.00 5.62
C GLU A 58 -1.81 -27.75 4.77
N ASP A 59 -2.52 -27.60 3.64
CA ASP A 59 -2.45 -26.41 2.78
C ASP A 59 -2.78 -25.13 3.57
N TYR A 60 -3.84 -25.19 4.41
CA TYR A 60 -4.24 -24.06 5.27
C TYR A 60 -3.15 -23.72 6.28
N GLN A 61 -2.59 -24.75 6.95
CA GLN A 61 -1.56 -24.58 7.96
C GLN A 61 -0.31 -23.93 7.35
N MET A 62 0.19 -24.42 6.24
CA MET A 62 1.34 -23.86 5.53
C MET A 62 1.09 -22.37 5.18
N ALA A 63 -0.09 -22.04 4.67
CA ALA A 63 -0.43 -20.67 4.35
C ALA A 63 -0.56 -19.78 5.59
N ALA A 64 -1.13 -20.30 6.68
CA ALA A 64 -1.27 -19.58 7.94
C ALA A 64 0.09 -19.30 8.59
N GLU A 65 0.98 -20.28 8.62
CA GLU A 65 2.36 -20.13 9.11
C GLU A 65 3.11 -19.08 8.30
N PHE A 66 3.08 -19.19 6.98
CA PHE A 66 3.72 -18.21 6.11
C PHE A 66 3.23 -16.78 6.35
N ILE A 67 1.92 -16.53 6.39
CA ILE A 67 1.43 -15.16 6.61
C ILE A 67 1.76 -14.68 8.04
N TYR A 68 1.82 -15.56 9.01
CA TYR A 68 2.15 -15.23 10.39
C TYR A 68 3.62 -14.81 10.57
N THR A 69 4.54 -15.27 9.72
CA THR A 69 5.94 -14.79 9.73
C THR A 69 6.03 -13.28 9.48
N TYR A 70 5.03 -12.69 8.80
CA TYR A 70 4.95 -11.26 8.50
C TYR A 70 4.19 -10.43 9.54
N ARG A 71 3.94 -10.97 10.75
CA ARG A 71 3.25 -10.26 11.84
C ARG A 71 3.90 -8.93 12.24
N GLY A 72 5.19 -8.77 11.97
CA GLY A 72 5.92 -7.52 12.19
C GLY A 72 5.61 -6.40 11.18
N SER A 73 4.80 -6.66 10.12
CA SER A 73 4.41 -5.69 9.10
C SER A 73 2.94 -5.88 8.72
N GLN A 74 2.06 -5.11 9.34
CA GLN A 74 0.61 -5.21 9.10
C GLN A 74 0.21 -5.11 7.62
N GLU A 75 0.88 -4.26 6.85
CA GLU A 75 0.56 -4.08 5.42
C GLU A 75 0.98 -5.31 4.60
N THR A 76 2.17 -5.86 4.84
CA THR A 76 2.64 -7.09 4.21
C THR A 76 1.74 -8.27 4.59
N PHE A 77 1.42 -8.41 5.88
CA PHE A 77 0.49 -9.42 6.38
C PHE A 77 -0.87 -9.33 5.66
N ARG A 78 -1.46 -8.13 5.57
CA ARG A 78 -2.75 -7.91 4.88
C ARG A 78 -2.69 -8.28 3.41
N GLN A 79 -1.60 -7.92 2.74
CA GLN A 79 -1.40 -8.21 1.32
C GLN A 79 -1.25 -9.72 1.07
N TYR A 80 -0.39 -10.39 1.85
CA TYR A 80 -0.14 -11.81 1.71
C TYR A 80 -1.38 -12.63 2.06
N ARG A 81 -2.02 -12.31 3.17
CA ARG A 81 -3.30 -12.92 3.56
C ARG A 81 -4.33 -12.84 2.44
N LYS A 82 -4.49 -11.67 1.82
CA LYS A 82 -5.43 -11.49 0.71
C LYS A 82 -5.13 -12.43 -0.44
N THR A 83 -3.87 -12.48 -0.89
CA THR A 83 -3.48 -13.27 -2.05
C THR A 83 -3.59 -14.76 -1.79
N LEU A 84 -3.15 -15.22 -0.60
CA LEU A 84 -3.23 -16.64 -0.26
C LEU A 84 -4.66 -17.09 0.00
N GLU A 85 -5.51 -16.26 0.58
CA GLU A 85 -6.93 -16.55 0.73
C GLU A 85 -7.62 -16.71 -0.65
N GLN A 86 -7.25 -15.89 -1.63
CA GLN A 86 -7.72 -16.03 -3.01
C GLN A 86 -7.20 -17.31 -3.67
N LEU A 87 -5.91 -17.61 -3.49
CA LEU A 87 -5.29 -18.83 -4.03
C LEU A 87 -5.95 -20.10 -3.47
N LEU A 88 -5.99 -20.24 -2.15
CA LEU A 88 -6.54 -21.43 -1.50
C LEU A 88 -8.02 -21.63 -1.85
N ALA A 89 -8.83 -20.56 -1.78
CA ALA A 89 -10.23 -20.64 -2.16
C ALA A 89 -10.40 -21.12 -3.61
N TRP A 90 -9.58 -20.61 -4.54
CA TRP A 90 -9.60 -21.05 -5.93
C TRP A 90 -9.10 -22.48 -6.09
N THR A 91 -7.98 -22.83 -5.46
CA THR A 91 -7.37 -24.16 -5.54
C THR A 91 -8.33 -25.25 -5.09
N TRP A 92 -9.01 -25.05 -3.97
CA TRP A 92 -9.95 -26.04 -3.42
C TRP A 92 -11.31 -26.04 -4.10
N LEU A 93 -11.93 -24.88 -4.32
CA LEU A 93 -13.32 -24.78 -4.80
C LEU A 93 -13.43 -24.85 -6.33
N VAL A 94 -12.44 -24.37 -7.07
CA VAL A 94 -12.50 -24.27 -8.53
C VAL A 94 -11.58 -25.29 -9.21
N ASN A 95 -10.32 -25.37 -8.76
CA ASN A 95 -9.36 -26.30 -9.35
C ASN A 95 -9.53 -27.74 -8.83
N GLY A 96 -10.01 -27.92 -7.59
CA GLY A 96 -10.24 -29.22 -6.95
C GLY A 96 -8.95 -29.98 -6.68
N LYS A 97 -7.87 -29.28 -6.35
CA LYS A 97 -6.55 -29.81 -6.05
C LYS A 97 -6.07 -29.34 -4.68
N SER A 98 -4.96 -29.91 -4.20
CA SER A 98 -4.15 -29.37 -3.09
C SER A 98 -3.01 -28.49 -3.64
N LEU A 99 -2.32 -27.78 -2.74
CA LEU A 99 -1.10 -27.03 -3.10
C LEU A 99 0.02 -27.98 -3.57
N ARG A 100 0.10 -29.19 -3.05
CA ARG A 100 1.08 -30.21 -3.46
C ARG A 100 0.92 -30.64 -4.92
N GLU A 101 -0.31 -30.63 -5.42
CA GLU A 101 -0.66 -31.00 -6.79
C GLU A 101 -0.61 -29.79 -7.75
N THR A 102 -0.40 -28.58 -7.22
CA THR A 102 -0.45 -27.36 -8.02
C THR A 102 0.76 -27.26 -8.95
N GLN A 103 0.48 -27.20 -10.24
CA GLN A 103 1.48 -27.08 -11.30
C GLN A 103 1.47 -25.66 -11.90
N ARG A 104 2.47 -25.38 -12.76
CA ARG A 104 2.57 -24.11 -13.48
C ARG A 104 1.27 -23.73 -14.20
N GLN A 105 0.65 -24.67 -14.91
CA GLN A 105 -0.61 -24.41 -15.64
C GLN A 105 -1.77 -24.02 -14.70
N ASP A 106 -1.78 -24.54 -13.48
CA ASP A 106 -2.79 -24.18 -12.48
C ASP A 106 -2.60 -22.74 -12.02
N ILE A 107 -1.36 -22.29 -11.85
CA ILE A 107 -1.06 -20.90 -11.52
C ILE A 107 -1.47 -19.96 -12.67
N GLU A 108 -1.25 -20.35 -13.93
CA GLU A 108 -1.71 -19.56 -15.09
C GLU A 108 -3.24 -19.39 -15.05
N LYS A 109 -3.99 -20.47 -14.84
CA LYS A 109 -5.46 -20.44 -14.69
C LYS A 109 -5.92 -19.62 -13.49
N PHE A 110 -5.18 -19.69 -12.38
CA PHE A 110 -5.47 -18.84 -11.21
C PHE A 110 -5.31 -17.35 -11.53
N ILE A 111 -4.28 -16.97 -12.26
CA ILE A 111 -4.09 -15.57 -12.67
C ILE A 111 -5.20 -15.13 -13.63
N GLU A 112 -5.59 -15.96 -14.59
CA GLU A 112 -6.73 -15.70 -15.48
C GLU A 112 -8.02 -15.52 -14.67
N PHE A 113 -8.24 -16.35 -13.65
CA PHE A 113 -9.34 -16.20 -12.72
C PHE A 113 -9.28 -14.90 -11.92
N CYS A 114 -8.09 -14.44 -11.50
CA CYS A 114 -7.91 -13.15 -10.84
C CYS A 114 -8.24 -11.97 -11.75
N VAL A 115 -8.01 -12.10 -13.06
CA VAL A 115 -8.35 -11.05 -14.05
C VAL A 115 -9.86 -10.98 -14.26
N ASN A 116 -10.53 -12.13 -14.33
CA ASN A 116 -11.98 -12.21 -14.57
C ASN A 116 -12.68 -13.16 -13.58
N PRO A 117 -12.77 -12.78 -12.28
CA PRO A 117 -13.43 -13.61 -11.29
C PRO A 117 -14.96 -13.60 -11.48
N PRO A 118 -15.66 -14.67 -11.05
CA PRO A 118 -17.12 -14.74 -11.15
C PRO A 118 -17.79 -13.60 -10.35
N ARG A 119 -18.92 -13.11 -10.83
CA ARG A 119 -19.69 -12.04 -10.20
C ARG A 119 -19.98 -12.28 -8.71
N ALA A 120 -20.23 -13.53 -8.33
CA ALA A 120 -20.49 -13.91 -6.94
C ALA A 120 -19.27 -13.66 -6.01
N TRP A 121 -18.04 -13.65 -6.55
CA TRP A 121 -16.80 -13.42 -5.81
C TRP A 121 -16.41 -11.94 -5.73
N ILE A 122 -17.15 -11.05 -6.39
CA ILE A 122 -16.87 -9.61 -6.47
C ILE A 122 -17.83 -8.84 -5.54
N GLY A 123 -17.27 -8.11 -4.59
CA GLY A 123 -18.01 -7.19 -3.73
C GLY A 123 -18.05 -5.78 -4.31
N ARG A 124 -19.14 -5.05 -4.09
CA ARG A 124 -19.25 -3.63 -4.49
C ARG A 124 -18.37 -2.72 -3.64
N THR A 125 -18.21 -3.07 -2.36
CA THR A 125 -17.39 -2.33 -1.39
C THR A 125 -16.53 -3.29 -0.57
N ARG A 126 -15.40 -2.79 -0.06
CA ARG A 126 -14.58 -3.57 0.85
C ARG A 126 -15.32 -3.80 2.16
N GLN A 127 -15.39 -5.06 2.59
CA GLN A 127 -16.02 -5.46 3.83
C GLN A 127 -14.99 -6.09 4.77
N VAL A 128 -15.23 -5.96 6.07
CA VAL A 128 -14.47 -6.72 7.07
C VAL A 128 -14.71 -8.22 6.89
N ARG A 129 -13.70 -9.04 7.15
CA ARG A 129 -13.78 -10.50 6.98
C ARG A 129 -14.65 -11.16 8.01
N PHE A 130 -14.48 -10.78 9.25
CA PHE A 130 -15.20 -11.31 10.40
C PHE A 130 -15.89 -10.19 11.16
N ARG A 131 -16.92 -10.57 11.92
CA ARG A 131 -17.67 -9.66 12.79
C ARG A 131 -17.83 -10.32 14.15
N ASP A 132 -17.88 -9.51 15.18
CA ASP A 132 -18.26 -9.96 16.51
C ASP A 132 -19.78 -9.94 16.64
N VAL A 133 -20.34 -11.10 16.90
CA VAL A 133 -21.78 -11.27 17.12
C VAL A 133 -21.97 -11.98 18.44
N ARG A 134 -22.50 -11.29 19.43
CA ARG A 134 -22.74 -11.81 20.79
C ARG A 134 -21.49 -12.46 21.40
N GLY A 135 -20.34 -11.78 21.29
CA GLY A 135 -19.07 -12.26 21.82
C GLY A 135 -18.39 -13.39 21.02
N LYS A 136 -18.97 -13.79 19.86
CA LYS A 136 -18.38 -14.80 18.98
C LYS A 136 -17.92 -14.18 17.67
N ARG A 137 -16.72 -14.55 17.25
CA ARG A 137 -16.14 -14.14 15.97
C ARG A 137 -16.74 -14.97 14.83
N VAL A 138 -17.48 -14.34 13.92
CA VAL A 138 -18.17 -15.03 12.82
C VAL A 138 -17.80 -14.46 11.46
N PRO A 139 -17.74 -15.29 10.40
CA PRO A 139 -17.49 -14.84 9.04
C PRO A 139 -18.54 -13.83 8.56
N ASN A 140 -18.09 -12.75 7.94
CA ASN A 140 -19.00 -11.77 7.38
C ASN A 140 -19.54 -12.24 6.03
N ARG A 141 -20.83 -12.52 5.96
CA ARG A 141 -21.54 -12.98 4.74
C ARG A 141 -21.46 -11.99 3.57
N LYS A 142 -21.20 -10.69 3.84
CA LYS A 142 -21.03 -9.64 2.81
C LYS A 142 -19.61 -9.56 2.26
N TRP A 143 -18.64 -10.21 2.91
CA TRP A 143 -17.26 -10.21 2.44
C TRP A 143 -17.12 -10.95 1.10
N ARG A 144 -16.23 -10.45 0.26
CA ARG A 144 -15.86 -11.05 -1.03
C ARG A 144 -14.36 -10.96 -1.23
N PRO A 145 -13.71 -11.97 -1.85
CA PRO A 145 -12.26 -11.98 -2.08
C PRO A 145 -11.81 -10.90 -3.08
N TYR A 146 -12.67 -10.50 -3.98
CA TYR A 146 -12.45 -9.43 -4.94
C TYR A 146 -13.39 -8.25 -4.65
N CYS A 147 -12.99 -7.04 -5.08
CA CYS A 147 -13.80 -5.85 -4.88
C CYS A 147 -13.73 -4.96 -6.10
N SER A 148 -14.87 -4.56 -6.64
CA SER A 148 -14.96 -3.60 -7.73
C SER A 148 -14.67 -2.18 -7.23
N ARG A 149 -14.15 -1.34 -8.13
CA ARG A 149 -14.07 0.11 -7.93
C ARG A 149 -15.00 0.79 -8.91
N LYS A 150 -15.81 1.74 -8.45
CA LYS A 150 -16.77 2.47 -9.30
C LYS A 150 -17.70 1.55 -10.11
N GLY A 151 -18.12 0.40 -9.53
CA GLY A 151 -19.09 -0.52 -10.16
C GLY A 151 -18.48 -1.52 -11.15
N GLN A 152 -17.26 -1.33 -11.62
CA GLN A 152 -16.59 -2.24 -12.54
C GLN A 152 -15.38 -2.90 -11.85
N TYR A 153 -15.19 -4.20 -12.07
CA TYR A 153 -14.00 -4.91 -11.61
C TYR A 153 -12.92 -4.82 -12.69
N ALA A 154 -11.77 -4.30 -12.30
CA ALA A 154 -10.57 -4.32 -13.13
C ALA A 154 -9.35 -4.53 -12.23
N VAL A 155 -8.40 -5.32 -12.69
CA VAL A 155 -7.12 -5.55 -12.02
C VAL A 155 -6.00 -4.88 -12.80
N SER A 156 -5.19 -4.06 -12.11
CA SER A 156 -4.04 -3.43 -12.74
C SER A 156 -2.85 -4.38 -12.86
N ALA A 157 -1.98 -4.16 -13.85
CA ALA A 157 -0.71 -4.89 -14.01
C ALA A 157 0.14 -4.84 -12.74
N GLY A 158 0.17 -3.71 -12.02
CA GLY A 158 0.83 -3.58 -10.72
C GLY A 158 0.25 -4.50 -9.64
N THR A 159 -1.07 -4.70 -9.62
CA THR A 159 -1.73 -5.65 -8.71
C THR A 159 -1.36 -7.09 -9.06
N LEU A 160 -1.35 -7.45 -10.34
CA LEU A 160 -0.92 -8.78 -10.79
C LEU A 160 0.55 -9.02 -10.46
N ARG A 161 1.43 -8.05 -10.69
CA ARG A 161 2.85 -8.13 -10.31
C ARG A 161 3.02 -8.38 -8.81
N THR A 162 2.24 -7.71 -7.97
CA THR A 162 2.24 -7.93 -6.51
C THR A 162 1.72 -9.32 -6.17
N CYS A 163 0.69 -9.82 -6.86
CA CYS A 163 0.20 -11.19 -6.73
C CYS A 163 1.30 -12.20 -7.04
N PHE A 164 1.96 -12.09 -8.19
CA PHE A 164 3.07 -12.97 -8.58
C PHE A 164 4.22 -12.94 -7.57
N ASN A 165 4.56 -11.76 -7.03
CA ASN A 165 5.60 -11.65 -6.00
C ASN A 165 5.22 -12.40 -4.73
N THR A 166 3.97 -12.27 -4.28
CA THR A 166 3.45 -12.97 -3.11
C THR A 166 3.45 -14.48 -3.33
N LEU A 167 2.95 -14.95 -4.49
CA LEU A 167 2.96 -16.36 -4.86
C LEU A 167 4.38 -16.91 -4.93
N GLY A 168 5.30 -16.17 -5.56
CA GLY A 168 6.70 -16.56 -5.66
C GLY A 168 7.35 -16.75 -4.29
N SER A 169 7.12 -15.83 -3.36
CA SER A 169 7.61 -15.93 -1.98
C SER A 169 6.97 -17.10 -1.21
N PHE A 170 5.66 -17.29 -1.37
CA PHE A 170 4.94 -18.37 -0.72
C PHE A 170 5.38 -19.75 -1.22
N PHE A 171 5.45 -19.94 -2.53
CA PHE A 171 5.90 -21.23 -3.08
C PHE A 171 7.39 -21.50 -2.82
N ASN A 172 8.25 -20.49 -2.63
CA ASN A 172 9.61 -20.71 -2.12
C ASN A 172 9.57 -21.22 -0.68
N PHE A 173 8.77 -20.61 0.19
CA PHE A 173 8.57 -21.09 1.55
C PHE A 173 8.10 -22.55 1.58
N LEU A 174 7.13 -22.93 0.74
CA LEU A 174 6.68 -24.34 0.65
C LEU A 174 7.79 -25.30 0.21
N VAL A 175 8.74 -24.85 -0.62
CA VAL A 175 9.93 -25.66 -0.98
C VAL A 175 10.90 -25.75 0.19
N GLU A 176 11.15 -24.65 0.91
CA GLU A 176 12.01 -24.60 2.09
C GLU A 176 11.49 -25.49 3.22
N GLU A 177 10.16 -25.54 3.40
CA GLU A 177 9.49 -26.44 4.37
C GLU A 177 9.32 -27.89 3.83
N ALA A 178 9.92 -28.23 2.68
CA ALA A 178 9.80 -29.54 2.03
C ALA A 178 8.34 -29.98 1.76
N TYR A 179 7.39 -29.03 1.71
CA TYR A 179 5.98 -29.30 1.43
C TYR A 179 5.73 -29.62 -0.05
N ILE A 180 6.50 -28.98 -0.94
CA ILE A 180 6.52 -29.23 -2.39
C ILE A 180 7.96 -29.35 -2.89
N LEU A 181 8.16 -30.03 -4.02
CA LEU A 181 9.51 -30.24 -4.57
C LEU A 181 10.06 -29.03 -5.33
N GLN A 182 9.21 -28.24 -5.98
CA GLN A 182 9.66 -27.12 -6.81
C GLN A 182 8.61 -26.00 -6.87
N ASN A 183 9.08 -24.77 -7.02
CA ASN A 183 8.22 -23.59 -7.12
C ASN A 183 7.62 -23.46 -8.53
N PRO A 184 6.29 -23.62 -8.71
CA PRO A 184 5.64 -23.55 -10.02
C PRO A 184 5.64 -22.14 -10.63
N VAL A 185 5.88 -21.09 -9.80
CA VAL A 185 5.84 -19.68 -10.22
C VAL A 185 7.17 -19.20 -10.79
N LYS A 186 8.30 -19.85 -10.43
CA LYS A 186 9.65 -19.37 -10.71
C LYS A 186 9.93 -19.13 -12.21
N ARG A 187 9.40 -19.98 -13.09
CA ARG A 187 9.59 -19.89 -14.55
C ARG A 187 8.54 -19.03 -15.27
N MET A 188 7.45 -18.68 -14.60
CA MET A 188 6.35 -17.89 -15.21
C MET A 188 6.66 -16.40 -15.26
N ARG A 189 7.44 -15.90 -14.30
CA ARG A 189 7.68 -14.47 -14.08
C ARG A 189 8.31 -13.77 -15.30
N GLN A 190 9.06 -14.50 -16.12
CA GLN A 190 9.78 -13.94 -17.27
C GLN A 190 8.96 -13.91 -18.57
N LYS A 191 7.88 -14.67 -18.70
CA LYS A 191 7.13 -14.87 -19.95
C LYS A 191 5.61 -14.66 -19.83
N SER A 192 5.13 -14.09 -18.74
CA SER A 192 3.68 -13.94 -18.55
C SER A 192 3.13 -12.76 -19.37
N LYS A 193 2.24 -13.08 -20.32
CA LYS A 193 1.46 -12.10 -21.11
C LYS A 193 0.73 -11.06 -20.24
N PHE A 194 0.43 -11.39 -18.98
CA PHE A 194 -0.25 -10.50 -18.04
C PHE A 194 0.66 -9.42 -17.41
N ILE A 195 1.98 -9.58 -17.49
CA ILE A 195 2.97 -8.64 -16.94
C ILE A 195 3.61 -7.79 -18.03
N MET A 196 3.64 -8.29 -19.28
CA MET A 196 4.35 -7.66 -20.39
C MET A 196 3.56 -6.54 -21.11
N THR A 197 2.34 -6.22 -20.67
CA THR A 197 1.41 -5.34 -21.42
C THR A 197 1.72 -3.84 -21.28
N GLU A 198 2.78 -3.42 -20.60
CA GLU A 198 3.15 -2.01 -20.54
C GLU A 198 4.55 -1.81 -21.14
N GLN A 199 4.59 -1.58 -22.44
CA GLN A 199 5.78 -1.02 -23.13
C GLN A 199 5.93 0.49 -22.91
N GLU A 200 4.86 1.17 -22.49
CA GLU A 200 4.93 2.58 -22.08
C GLU A 200 5.05 2.64 -20.54
N ALA A 201 6.17 3.21 -20.09
CA ALA A 201 6.28 3.61 -18.70
C ALA A 201 5.12 4.58 -18.39
N PRO A 202 4.35 4.36 -17.31
CA PRO A 202 3.32 5.32 -16.95
C PRO A 202 3.97 6.72 -16.84
N PRO A 203 3.26 7.78 -17.25
CA PRO A 203 3.80 9.13 -17.22
C PRO A 203 4.37 9.42 -15.81
N PRO A 204 5.47 10.19 -15.74
CA PRO A 204 6.08 10.51 -14.47
C PRO A 204 5.02 11.14 -13.54
N ARG A 205 4.88 10.59 -12.35
CA ARG A 205 3.95 11.10 -11.31
C ARG A 205 4.59 12.29 -10.60
N VAL A 206 4.88 13.32 -11.38
CA VAL A 206 5.57 14.56 -10.99
C VAL A 206 4.69 15.71 -11.43
N LEU A 207 4.54 16.71 -10.59
CA LEU A 207 3.89 17.98 -10.94
C LEU A 207 4.87 18.90 -11.65
N SER A 208 4.38 19.72 -12.58
CA SER A 208 5.15 20.84 -13.11
C SER A 208 5.39 21.90 -12.03
N THR A 209 6.31 22.82 -12.27
CA THR A 209 6.55 23.98 -11.38
C THR A 209 5.26 24.77 -11.18
N GLU A 210 4.55 25.03 -12.27
CA GLU A 210 3.29 25.77 -12.24
C GLU A 210 2.22 25.03 -11.42
N GLN A 211 2.00 23.73 -11.66
CA GLN A 211 1.06 22.93 -10.87
C GLN A 211 1.41 22.91 -9.38
N TRP A 212 2.71 22.87 -9.04
CA TRP A 212 3.15 22.94 -7.66
C TRP A 212 2.83 24.29 -7.01
N HIS A 213 3.03 25.40 -7.71
CA HIS A 213 2.64 26.73 -7.20
C HIS A 213 1.15 26.84 -6.93
N TYR A 214 0.29 26.37 -7.87
CA TYR A 214 -1.17 26.33 -7.61
C TYR A 214 -1.55 25.45 -6.40
N VAL A 215 -0.83 24.37 -6.18
CA VAL A 215 -1.06 23.53 -4.97
C VAL A 215 -0.65 24.26 -3.71
N LEU A 216 0.46 24.99 -3.75
CA LEU A 216 0.94 25.74 -2.59
C LEU A 216 0.01 26.92 -2.26
N ASP A 217 -0.36 27.72 -3.26
CA ASP A 217 -1.31 28.83 -3.13
C ASP A 217 -2.66 28.34 -2.59
N ALA A 218 -3.21 27.28 -3.17
CA ALA A 218 -4.45 26.68 -2.69
C ALA A 218 -4.35 26.15 -1.24
N ALA A 219 -3.18 25.65 -0.85
CA ALA A 219 -2.95 25.20 0.53
C ALA A 219 -2.90 26.38 1.51
N GLU A 220 -2.33 27.51 1.09
CA GLU A 220 -2.28 28.74 1.88
C GLU A 220 -3.67 29.38 2.02
N GLU A 221 -4.41 29.55 0.90
CA GLU A 221 -5.80 30.03 0.90
C GLU A 221 -6.69 29.20 1.85
N LEU A 222 -6.61 27.89 1.74
CA LEU A 222 -7.38 26.99 2.61
C LEU A 222 -6.91 27.06 4.08
N ALA A 223 -5.61 27.26 4.33
CA ALA A 223 -5.07 27.41 5.68
C ALA A 223 -5.56 28.72 6.33
N ASP A 224 -5.66 29.82 5.57
CA ASP A 224 -6.18 31.09 6.04
C ASP A 224 -7.68 31.03 6.26
N PHE A 225 -8.44 30.34 5.39
CA PHE A 225 -9.89 30.19 5.50
C PHE A 225 -10.32 29.19 6.59
N GLU A 226 -9.69 28.00 6.65
CA GLU A 226 -10.01 26.93 7.62
C GLU A 226 -8.73 26.42 8.31
N PRO A 227 -8.08 27.23 9.17
CA PRO A 227 -6.78 26.92 9.76
C PRO A 227 -6.79 25.61 10.56
N LYS A 228 -7.90 25.24 11.21
CA LYS A 228 -8.05 24.00 11.98
C LYS A 228 -7.78 22.73 11.19
N ASN A 229 -8.01 22.74 9.90
CA ASN A 229 -7.72 21.61 9.01
C ASN A 229 -6.46 21.85 8.17
N HIS A 230 -6.25 23.06 7.69
CA HIS A 230 -5.35 23.26 6.56
C HIS A 230 -3.98 23.83 6.94
N GLU A 231 -3.77 24.45 8.11
CA GLU A 231 -2.42 24.79 8.58
C GLU A 231 -1.52 23.54 8.70
N ARG A 232 -2.06 22.44 9.23
CA ARG A 232 -1.34 21.16 9.26
C ARG A 232 -1.21 20.54 7.87
N THR A 233 -2.17 20.80 6.95
CA THR A 233 -2.10 20.27 5.59
C THR A 233 -1.00 20.96 4.82
N LEU A 234 -0.91 22.28 4.88
CA LEU A 234 0.17 23.08 4.30
C LEU A 234 1.55 22.59 4.80
N PHE A 235 1.71 22.41 6.13
CA PHE A 235 2.93 21.85 6.69
C PHE A 235 3.27 20.46 6.14
N VAL A 236 2.29 19.55 6.02
CA VAL A 236 2.50 18.19 5.48
C VAL A 236 2.89 18.23 4.01
N LEU A 237 2.23 19.08 3.19
CA LEU A 237 2.56 19.22 1.76
C LEU A 237 3.99 19.74 1.58
N SER A 238 4.36 20.80 2.30
CA SER A 238 5.72 21.35 2.30
C SER A 238 6.76 20.30 2.73
N ALA A 239 6.50 19.56 3.81
CA ALA A 239 7.42 18.52 4.27
C ALA A 239 7.54 17.33 3.31
N MET A 240 6.46 16.96 2.61
CA MET A 240 6.52 15.92 1.57
C MET A 240 7.31 16.35 0.35
N PHE A 241 7.24 17.63 -0.01
CA PHE A 241 8.00 18.21 -1.12
C PHE A 241 9.46 18.45 -0.73
N CYS A 242 9.73 19.23 0.33
CA CYS A 242 11.08 19.66 0.70
C CYS A 242 11.95 18.57 1.34
N MET A 243 11.34 17.66 2.13
CA MET A 243 12.05 16.61 2.86
C MET A 243 11.79 15.21 2.30
N TYR A 244 11.04 15.10 1.23
CA TYR A 244 10.66 13.84 0.58
C TYR A 244 10.03 12.81 1.54
N LEU A 245 9.32 13.26 2.57
CA LEU A 245 8.73 12.36 3.56
C LEU A 245 7.61 11.51 2.95
N ARG A 246 7.51 10.27 3.41
CA ARG A 246 6.36 9.42 3.10
C ARG A 246 5.21 9.75 4.04
N ILE A 247 3.98 9.62 3.57
CA ILE A 247 2.79 9.87 4.38
C ILE A 247 2.77 9.06 5.70
N SER A 248 3.38 7.86 5.73
CA SER A 248 3.49 7.05 6.94
C SER A 248 4.46 7.62 7.98
N GLU A 249 5.34 8.53 7.60
CA GLU A 249 6.33 9.14 8.49
C GLU A 249 5.74 10.29 9.32
N PHE A 250 4.52 10.74 8.99
CA PHE A 250 3.77 11.74 9.77
C PHE A 250 2.84 11.14 10.83
N VAL A 251 2.64 9.83 10.82
CA VAL A 251 1.65 9.18 11.68
C VAL A 251 2.30 8.22 12.66
N GLU A 252 1.66 8.07 13.81
CA GLU A 252 2.09 7.13 14.83
C GLU A 252 1.91 5.67 14.36
N SER A 253 2.87 4.83 14.73
CA SER A 253 2.84 3.38 14.56
C SER A 253 3.49 2.72 15.78
N ASP A 254 3.43 1.40 15.88
CA ASP A 254 4.04 0.64 16.99
C ASP A 254 5.54 0.91 17.17
N ARG A 255 6.21 1.41 16.11
CA ARG A 255 7.67 1.60 16.06
C ARG A 255 8.11 3.04 15.83
N TRP A 256 7.18 3.94 15.59
CA TRP A 256 7.48 5.32 15.25
C TRP A 256 6.44 6.28 15.81
N ARG A 257 6.91 7.24 16.61
CA ARG A 257 6.09 8.33 17.18
C ARG A 257 6.67 9.67 16.77
N PRO A 258 6.24 10.23 15.62
CA PRO A 258 6.75 11.49 15.13
C PRO A 258 6.40 12.65 16.06
N ASN A 259 7.42 13.41 16.46
CA ASN A 259 7.27 14.60 17.30
C ASN A 259 8.17 15.75 16.79
N MET A 260 7.98 16.92 17.34
CA MET A 260 8.74 18.12 16.95
C MET A 260 10.21 18.05 17.35
N GLY A 261 10.57 17.32 18.39
CA GLY A 261 11.96 17.14 18.82
C GLY A 261 12.80 16.27 17.85
N HIS A 262 12.18 15.67 16.83
CA HIS A 262 12.91 15.05 15.74
C HIS A 262 13.56 16.07 14.79
N PHE A 263 13.14 17.33 14.81
CA PHE A 263 13.90 18.43 14.25
C PHE A 263 15.02 18.81 15.22
N PHE A 264 16.23 18.86 14.72
CA PHE A 264 17.38 19.23 15.54
C PHE A 264 18.41 20.04 14.74
N ARG A 265 19.27 20.73 15.45
CA ARG A 265 20.35 21.53 14.87
C ARG A 265 21.68 20.87 15.15
N ASP A 266 22.53 20.74 14.13
CA ASP A 266 23.89 20.21 14.29
C ASP A 266 24.86 21.27 14.86
N ALA A 267 26.10 20.88 15.12
CA ALA A 267 27.15 21.77 15.63
C ALA A 267 27.49 22.95 14.70
N HIS A 268 27.14 22.84 13.40
CA HIS A 268 27.35 23.91 12.41
C HIS A 268 26.10 24.78 12.21
N GLY A 269 25.08 24.58 13.02
CA GLY A 269 23.86 25.37 12.96
C GLY A 269 22.86 24.93 11.89
N ARG A 270 23.09 23.82 11.18
CA ARG A 270 22.22 23.31 10.11
C ARG A 270 21.09 22.49 10.70
N TRP A 271 19.89 22.60 10.13
CA TRP A 271 18.71 21.90 10.58
C TRP A 271 18.55 20.55 9.87
N TRP A 272 18.16 19.57 10.66
CA TRP A 272 17.95 18.19 10.27
C TRP A 272 16.64 17.66 10.84
N PHE A 273 16.07 16.65 10.19
CA PHE A 273 14.90 15.92 10.68
C PHE A 273 15.19 14.41 10.72
N LYS A 274 15.10 13.82 11.91
CA LYS A 274 15.24 12.37 12.10
C LYS A 274 13.90 11.70 11.82
N THR A 275 13.89 10.61 11.03
CA THR A 275 12.67 9.87 10.71
C THR A 275 12.96 8.38 10.53
N VAL A 276 11.88 7.57 10.60
CA VAL A 276 11.92 6.12 10.41
C VAL A 276 11.11 5.76 9.16
N GLY A 277 11.80 5.24 8.16
CA GLY A 277 11.23 4.89 6.88
C GLY A 277 10.77 3.43 6.77
N LYS A 278 10.47 3.01 5.54
CA LYS A 278 10.08 1.63 5.21
C LYS A 278 11.16 0.64 5.67
N GLY A 279 10.73 -0.45 6.31
CA GLY A 279 11.64 -1.48 6.83
C GLY A 279 12.30 -1.09 8.15
N ASN A 280 11.74 -0.13 8.88
CA ASN A 280 12.25 0.34 10.18
C ASN A 280 13.68 0.93 10.11
N LYS A 281 14.03 1.50 8.95
CA LYS A 281 15.34 2.15 8.76
C LYS A 281 15.26 3.61 9.17
N GLU A 282 16.04 3.99 10.17
CA GLU A 282 16.25 5.37 10.55
C GLU A 282 17.01 6.11 9.45
N ARG A 283 16.68 7.39 9.24
CA ARG A 283 17.47 8.31 8.43
C ARG A 283 17.33 9.72 8.96
N THR A 284 18.30 10.53 8.62
CA THR A 284 18.30 11.97 8.88
C THR A 284 18.16 12.69 7.55
N VAL A 285 17.25 13.65 7.48
CA VAL A 285 16.89 14.39 6.28
C VAL A 285 17.29 15.84 6.48
N SER A 286 17.90 16.46 5.46
CA SER A 286 18.22 17.87 5.47
C SER A 286 16.96 18.73 5.44
N VAL A 287 16.96 19.85 6.16
CA VAL A 287 15.84 20.80 6.22
C VAL A 287 16.24 22.11 5.58
N CYS A 288 15.62 22.44 4.45
CA CYS A 288 15.89 23.68 3.70
C CYS A 288 15.17 24.90 4.33
N GLY A 289 15.46 26.10 3.85
CA GLY A 289 14.90 27.36 4.32
C GLY A 289 13.38 27.39 4.23
N ASP A 290 12.82 27.01 3.07
CA ASP A 290 11.35 27.01 2.84
C ASP A 290 10.63 26.07 3.82
N MET A 291 11.24 24.92 4.12
CA MET A 291 10.69 24.01 5.12
C MET A 291 10.73 24.59 6.54
N LEU A 292 11.76 25.35 6.87
CA LEU A 292 11.84 26.06 8.17
C LEU A 292 10.76 27.12 8.28
N GLU A 293 10.46 27.86 7.23
CA GLU A 293 9.36 28.85 7.25
C GLU A 293 7.99 28.15 7.40
N ALA A 294 7.74 27.07 6.65
CA ALA A 294 6.53 26.27 6.82
C ALA A 294 6.40 25.70 8.25
N LEU A 295 7.51 25.26 8.83
CA LEU A 295 7.57 24.79 10.22
C LEU A 295 7.25 25.90 11.21
N LYS A 296 7.85 27.10 11.06
CA LYS A 296 7.58 28.26 11.91
C LYS A 296 6.13 28.68 11.82
N ARG A 297 5.52 28.76 10.62
CA ARG A 297 4.11 29.08 10.41
C ARG A 297 3.23 28.08 11.15
N TYR A 298 3.41 26.81 10.95
CA TYR A 298 2.61 25.76 11.59
C TYR A 298 2.76 25.75 13.12
N ARG A 299 3.98 25.97 13.64
CA ARG A 299 4.24 26.05 15.08
C ARG A 299 3.57 27.28 15.71
N ARG A 300 3.63 28.42 15.04
CA ARG A 300 2.95 29.67 15.48
C ARG A 300 1.43 29.44 15.58
N TYR A 301 0.83 28.82 14.58
CA TYR A 301 -0.57 28.43 14.61
C TYR A 301 -0.91 27.55 15.83
N ARG A 302 -0.01 26.68 16.24
CA ARG A 302 -0.17 25.81 17.41
C ARG A 302 0.13 26.48 18.75
N GLY A 303 0.52 27.74 18.77
CA GLY A 303 0.95 28.44 19.99
C GLY A 303 2.30 27.95 20.55
N LEU A 304 3.14 27.32 19.70
CA LEU A 304 4.48 26.85 20.07
C LEU A 304 5.54 27.91 19.74
N THR A 305 6.74 27.77 20.31
CA THR A 305 7.91 28.58 19.95
C THR A 305 8.26 28.47 18.48
N GLY A 306 8.93 29.44 17.89
CA GLY A 306 9.18 29.49 16.43
C GLY A 306 9.86 28.26 15.86
N LEU A 307 10.85 27.70 16.57
CA LEU A 307 11.54 26.46 16.17
C LEU A 307 11.54 25.45 17.33
N PRO A 308 11.63 24.13 17.04
CA PRO A 308 11.65 23.10 18.05
C PRO A 308 12.84 23.21 19.00
N LEU A 309 12.59 22.89 20.26
CA LEU A 309 13.64 22.79 21.28
C LEU A 309 14.14 21.35 21.40
N PRO A 310 15.40 21.15 21.84
CA PRO A 310 15.91 19.82 22.12
C PRO A 310 15.02 19.05 23.10
N GLY A 311 14.65 17.82 22.75
CA GLY A 311 13.79 16.98 23.60
C GLY A 311 12.30 17.31 23.58
N GLU A 312 11.84 18.20 22.69
CA GLU A 312 10.43 18.55 22.57
C GLU A 312 9.58 17.34 22.14
N ASN A 313 8.59 16.97 22.95
CA ASN A 313 7.73 15.80 22.72
C ASN A 313 6.37 16.13 22.07
N SER A 314 6.15 17.40 21.67
CA SER A 314 4.90 17.77 21.01
C SER A 314 4.74 17.02 19.68
N VAL A 315 3.53 16.49 19.44
CA VAL A 315 3.21 15.68 18.23
C VAL A 315 3.56 16.44 16.96
N LEU A 316 4.20 15.79 16.00
CA LEU A 316 4.59 16.41 14.72
C LEU A 316 3.39 17.00 13.97
N VAL A 317 2.35 16.21 13.76
CA VAL A 317 1.10 16.66 13.11
C VAL A 317 -0.08 16.38 14.02
N HIS A 318 -0.69 17.43 14.54
CA HIS A 318 -1.77 17.31 15.50
C HIS A 318 -3.08 16.85 14.84
N GLY A 319 -3.70 15.82 15.42
CA GLY A 319 -5.02 15.31 15.07
C GLY A 319 -6.12 15.79 16.02
N ARG A 320 -7.38 15.59 15.62
CA ARG A 320 -8.55 15.86 16.48
C ARG A 320 -8.97 14.66 17.34
N SER A 321 -8.30 13.52 17.20
CA SER A 321 -8.58 12.32 18.00
C SER A 321 -8.09 12.47 19.43
N LYS A 322 -8.62 11.66 20.36
CA LYS A 322 -8.15 11.60 21.75
C LYS A 322 -6.65 11.28 21.85
N SER A 323 -6.10 10.54 20.88
CA SER A 323 -4.66 10.25 20.79
C SER A 323 -3.81 11.43 20.31
N GLY A 324 -4.43 12.53 19.85
CA GLY A 324 -3.74 13.69 19.31
C GLY A 324 -3.02 13.47 17.97
N THR A 325 -3.14 12.28 17.34
CA THR A 325 -2.45 11.94 16.10
C THR A 325 -3.41 11.84 14.90
N LEU A 326 -2.88 11.98 13.68
CA LEU A 326 -3.62 11.79 12.44
C LEU A 326 -3.43 10.36 11.91
N THR A 327 -4.41 9.90 11.13
CA THR A 327 -4.26 8.70 10.31
C THR A 327 -3.79 9.05 8.90
N THR A 328 -3.10 8.12 8.23
CA THR A 328 -2.72 8.29 6.80
C THR A 328 -3.93 8.53 5.91
N THR A 329 -5.09 7.95 6.25
CA THR A 329 -6.34 8.16 5.52
C THR A 329 -6.80 9.62 5.64
N ARG A 330 -6.75 10.19 6.85
CA ARG A 330 -7.15 11.60 7.05
C ARG A 330 -6.19 12.56 6.35
N ILE A 331 -4.89 12.31 6.39
CA ILE A 331 -3.91 13.12 5.63
C ILE A 331 -4.23 13.09 4.13
N ARG A 332 -4.48 11.89 3.55
CA ARG A 332 -4.86 11.79 2.14
C ARG A 332 -6.12 12.58 1.79
N GLN A 333 -7.13 12.57 2.67
CA GLN A 333 -8.36 13.33 2.45
C GLN A 333 -8.10 14.84 2.44
N LEU A 334 -7.31 15.34 3.41
CA LEU A 334 -6.96 16.76 3.50
C LEU A 334 -6.14 17.23 2.28
N CYS A 335 -5.10 16.49 1.92
CA CYS A 335 -4.32 16.79 0.71
C CYS A 335 -5.20 16.77 -0.56
N LYS A 336 -6.16 15.83 -0.64
CA LYS A 336 -7.09 15.77 -1.78
C LYS A 336 -7.96 17.02 -1.88
N GLN A 337 -8.39 17.60 -0.76
CA GLN A 337 -9.12 18.87 -0.76
C GLN A 337 -8.27 19.99 -1.39
N VAL A 338 -6.99 20.08 -1.01
CA VAL A 338 -6.06 21.08 -1.60
C VAL A 338 -5.88 20.85 -3.10
N PHE A 339 -5.62 19.62 -3.53
CA PHE A 339 -5.45 19.31 -4.97
C PHE A 339 -6.71 19.63 -5.79
N MET A 340 -7.90 19.40 -5.23
CA MET A 340 -9.16 19.75 -5.90
C MET A 340 -9.38 21.25 -5.95
N HIS A 341 -8.98 21.99 -4.94
CA HIS A 341 -9.06 23.45 -4.91
C HIS A 341 -8.08 24.07 -5.92
N ALA A 342 -6.83 23.61 -5.94
CA ALA A 342 -5.85 24.01 -6.95
C ALA A 342 -6.31 23.69 -8.38
N ALA A 343 -6.91 22.51 -8.61
CA ALA A 343 -7.49 22.16 -9.90
C ALA A 343 -8.65 23.10 -10.30
N TRP A 344 -9.47 23.50 -9.33
CA TRP A 344 -10.54 24.47 -9.57
C TRP A 344 -9.98 25.83 -9.98
N ASN A 345 -8.95 26.34 -9.28
CA ASN A 345 -8.26 27.59 -9.62
C ASN A 345 -7.68 27.53 -11.04
N MET A 346 -6.97 26.44 -11.39
CA MET A 346 -6.41 26.23 -12.75
C MET A 346 -7.51 26.20 -13.84
N ARG A 347 -8.65 25.57 -13.56
CA ARG A 347 -9.77 25.55 -14.50
C ARG A 347 -10.37 26.93 -14.71
N ALA A 348 -10.48 27.72 -13.67
CA ALA A 348 -10.98 29.11 -13.76
C ALA A 348 -10.11 29.98 -14.68
N GLU A 349 -8.81 29.65 -14.80
CA GLU A 349 -7.86 30.30 -15.71
C GLU A 349 -7.71 29.61 -17.08
N GLY A 350 -8.56 28.61 -17.37
CA GLY A 350 -8.56 27.93 -18.67
C GLY A 350 -7.51 26.80 -18.82
N LYS A 351 -6.75 26.47 -17.75
CA LYS A 351 -5.69 25.44 -17.76
C LYS A 351 -6.27 24.05 -17.50
N ILE A 352 -7.09 23.56 -18.42
CA ILE A 352 -7.91 22.35 -18.21
C ILE A 352 -7.07 21.09 -18.06
N GLU A 353 -6.08 20.88 -18.91
CA GLU A 353 -5.22 19.68 -18.90
C GLU A 353 -4.42 19.57 -17.59
N ASP A 354 -3.83 20.68 -17.14
CA ASP A 354 -3.11 20.75 -15.88
C ASP A 354 -4.01 20.48 -14.67
N ALA A 355 -5.23 21.00 -14.70
CA ALA A 355 -6.23 20.75 -13.67
C ALA A 355 -6.61 19.25 -13.57
N GLU A 356 -6.75 18.56 -14.72
CA GLU A 356 -7.03 17.10 -14.74
C GLU A 356 -5.90 16.29 -14.10
N VAL A 357 -4.65 16.71 -14.26
CA VAL A 357 -3.51 16.09 -13.56
C VAL A 357 -3.64 16.26 -12.05
N LEU A 358 -4.00 17.45 -11.56
CA LEU A 358 -4.21 17.69 -10.12
C LEU A 358 -5.38 16.88 -9.56
N GLU A 359 -6.43 16.65 -10.34
CA GLU A 359 -7.58 15.83 -9.92
C GLU A 359 -7.22 14.37 -9.65
N VAL A 360 -6.22 13.82 -10.30
CA VAL A 360 -5.74 12.45 -10.07
C VAL A 360 -4.52 12.37 -9.14
N THR A 361 -3.96 13.52 -8.78
CA THR A 361 -2.77 13.62 -7.91
C THR A 361 -3.04 13.03 -6.52
N THR A 362 -2.02 12.40 -5.99
CA THR A 362 -1.98 11.85 -4.63
C THR A 362 -0.79 12.45 -3.85
N PRO A 363 -0.81 12.47 -2.52
CA PRO A 363 0.30 13.02 -1.73
C PRO A 363 1.68 12.46 -2.09
N HIS A 364 1.74 11.21 -2.57
CA HIS A 364 3.03 10.61 -2.95
C HIS A 364 3.69 11.27 -4.16
N TRP A 365 2.89 11.92 -5.03
CA TRP A 365 3.43 12.69 -6.15
C TRP A 365 4.31 13.85 -5.67
N LEU A 366 3.97 14.49 -4.55
CA LEU A 366 4.77 15.61 -4.01
C LEU A 366 6.21 15.20 -3.68
N ARG A 367 6.36 14.01 -3.11
CA ARG A 367 7.70 13.47 -2.88
C ARG A 367 8.44 13.22 -4.21
N HIS A 368 7.76 12.72 -5.23
CA HIS A 368 8.35 12.54 -6.56
C HIS A 368 8.71 13.90 -7.16
N THR A 369 7.83 14.88 -7.04
CA THR A 369 8.02 16.24 -7.52
C THR A 369 9.25 16.88 -6.85
N GLY A 370 9.33 16.89 -5.52
CA GLY A 370 10.46 17.46 -4.79
C GLY A 370 11.79 16.81 -5.16
N ILE A 371 11.83 15.47 -5.30
CA ILE A 371 13.03 14.76 -5.77
C ILE A 371 13.40 15.21 -7.19
N SER A 372 12.43 15.29 -8.11
CA SER A 372 12.69 15.71 -9.50
C SER A 372 13.19 17.15 -9.59
N PHE A 373 12.67 18.04 -8.74
CA PHE A 373 13.14 19.43 -8.66
C PHE A 373 14.58 19.53 -8.19
N ASP A 374 14.99 18.69 -7.26
CA ASP A 374 16.33 18.77 -6.68
C ASP A 374 17.41 18.02 -7.49
N VAL A 375 17.02 17.09 -8.36
CA VAL A 375 17.97 16.31 -9.18
C VAL A 375 18.92 17.18 -9.99
N PRO A 376 18.52 18.31 -10.63
CA PRO A 376 19.45 19.20 -11.33
C PRO A 376 20.41 19.99 -10.41
N HIS A 377 20.05 20.14 -9.12
CA HIS A 377 20.70 21.10 -8.22
C HIS A 377 21.49 20.45 -7.08
N ARG A 378 21.25 19.15 -6.80
CA ARG A 378 21.85 18.44 -5.67
C ARG A 378 22.53 17.13 -6.10
N PRO A 379 23.65 16.73 -5.49
CA PRO A 379 24.26 15.43 -5.73
C PRO A 379 23.27 14.28 -5.48
N LEU A 380 23.16 13.34 -6.42
CA LEU A 380 22.17 12.24 -6.38
C LEU A 380 22.28 11.36 -5.12
N HIS A 381 23.47 11.19 -4.58
CA HIS A 381 23.65 10.40 -3.35
C HIS A 381 23.07 11.12 -2.13
N HIS A 382 23.13 12.46 -2.06
CA HIS A 382 22.43 13.22 -1.00
C HIS A 382 20.93 13.06 -1.11
N ILE A 383 20.37 13.19 -2.32
CA ILE A 383 18.93 12.99 -2.58
C ILE A 383 18.51 11.54 -2.24
N ARG A 384 19.31 10.56 -2.62
CA ARG A 384 19.09 9.15 -2.26
C ARG A 384 18.97 8.97 -0.76
N ASP A 385 19.90 9.54 0.00
CA ASP A 385 19.98 9.37 1.45
C ASP A 385 18.82 10.10 2.13
N ASP A 386 18.53 11.34 1.78
CA ASP A 386 17.37 12.09 2.28
C ASP A 386 16.05 11.39 1.93
N ALA A 387 15.90 10.87 0.71
CA ALA A 387 14.75 10.12 0.30
C ALA A 387 14.66 8.73 0.95
N GLY A 388 15.75 8.19 1.48
CA GLY A 388 15.82 6.83 2.02
C GLY A 388 15.55 5.78 0.94
N HIS A 389 16.18 5.91 -0.22
CA HIS A 389 16.17 4.91 -1.27
C HIS A 389 17.27 3.89 -1.02
N SER A 390 16.91 2.61 -0.95
CA SER A 390 17.87 1.51 -0.73
C SER A 390 18.87 1.31 -1.87
N SER A 391 18.56 1.89 -3.05
CA SER A 391 19.40 1.81 -4.24
C SER A 391 19.38 3.12 -5.00
N ILE A 392 20.55 3.55 -5.48
CA ILE A 392 20.70 4.72 -6.36
C ILE A 392 19.87 4.57 -7.65
N ARG A 393 19.66 3.34 -8.12
CA ARG A 393 18.81 3.04 -9.28
C ARG A 393 17.39 3.60 -9.13
N THR A 394 16.89 3.68 -7.88
CA THR A 394 15.56 4.27 -7.62
C THR A 394 15.58 5.78 -7.81
N THR A 395 16.67 6.45 -7.45
CA THR A 395 16.86 7.90 -7.65
C THR A 395 17.14 8.21 -9.12
N ASN A 396 17.90 7.38 -9.82
CA ASN A 396 18.22 7.57 -11.23
C ASN A 396 16.99 7.63 -12.16
N ARG A 397 15.83 7.12 -11.72
CA ARG A 397 14.57 7.25 -12.49
C ARG A 397 14.11 8.69 -12.66
N TYR A 398 14.57 9.60 -11.82
CA TYR A 398 14.23 11.01 -11.89
C TYR A 398 15.15 11.80 -12.83
N ILE A 399 16.34 11.28 -13.19
CA ILE A 399 17.25 11.89 -14.16
C ILE A 399 16.64 11.87 -15.57
N GLY A 400 15.81 10.87 -15.89
CA GLY A 400 15.18 10.73 -17.21
C GLY A 400 13.85 11.47 -17.37
N ALA A 401 13.39 12.19 -16.35
CA ALA A 401 12.11 12.92 -16.39
C ALA A 401 12.18 14.21 -17.23
N GLY A 402 13.39 14.70 -17.58
CA GLY A 402 13.62 15.88 -18.40
C GLY A 402 13.56 15.59 -19.91
N LEU A 403 12.41 15.14 -20.44
CA LEU A 403 12.23 15.01 -21.90
C LEU A 403 12.47 16.35 -22.61
N ALA A 404 12.12 17.47 -21.98
CA ALA A 404 12.37 18.82 -22.50
C ALA A 404 13.87 19.14 -22.54
N GLU A 405 14.64 18.83 -21.48
CA GLU A 405 16.10 19.01 -21.45
C GLU A 405 16.79 18.11 -22.47
N ARG A 406 16.33 16.85 -22.59
CA ARG A 406 16.84 15.90 -23.58
C ARG A 406 16.58 16.40 -25.01
N HIS A 407 15.42 17.00 -25.27
CA HIS A 407 15.09 17.59 -26.55
C HIS A 407 15.94 18.83 -26.80
N GLY A 408 16.12 19.70 -25.81
CA GLY A 408 16.97 20.89 -25.90
C GLY A 408 18.45 20.57 -26.14
N SER A 409 18.97 19.48 -25.58
CA SER A 409 20.36 19.03 -25.81
C SER A 409 20.58 18.34 -27.17
N ALA A 410 19.51 18.05 -27.91
CA ALA A 410 19.57 17.46 -29.25
C ALA A 410 19.58 18.53 -30.38
N GLN A 411 19.46 19.81 -30.02
CA GLN A 411 19.61 20.96 -30.89
C GLN A 411 21.01 21.54 -30.77
#